data_5bd2d1bc5df2ffbc9e258cc03eeb5b7e
#
_entry.id   5bd2d1bc5df2ffbc9e258cc03eeb5b7e
#
_cell.length_a   1.000
_cell.length_b   1.000
_cell.length_c   1.000
_cell.angle_alpha   90.00
_cell.angle_beta   90.00
_cell.angle_gamma   90.00
#
_symmetry.space_group_name_H-M   'P 1'
#
loop_
_entity.id
_entity.type
_entity.pdbx_description
1 polymer ?
#
loop_
_entity_poly.entity_id
_entity_poly.type
_entity_poly.pdbx_seq_one_letter_code
_entity_poly.pdbx_strand_id
1 'polypeptide(L)'
;MTRTGAPRTQAGFTLLELLLAMALTMVLMGLVYGTVRMTIRATESGEAMIDRTNRVRITQEFLRRQLNRAMPLIIETGAQDGKTKSFEGKADEIRWVGPMPGYLGSGGPYIQSLKLERGQDGYELVYRFEMLNGYNAEQRRSEEDIDAVVLLEGIRRGRFQFRSLDANNLATPWTTSWKDPATMPVAIQVDLTMTPESRLDFPRMEIPVMVDAGGAFARDFQSASP
;
A
#
# COMPACT_ATOMS: atom_id res chain seq x y z
N MET A 1 -95.01 5.72 7.17
CA MET A 1 -93.84 6.48 6.67
C MET A 1 -92.79 5.47 6.26
N THR A 2 -92.80 5.05 5.00
CA THR A 2 -91.85 4.08 4.43
C THR A 2 -90.84 4.83 3.60
N ARG A 3 -89.55 4.77 4.06
CA ARG A 3 -88.39 5.36 3.35
C ARG A 3 -87.91 4.31 2.29
N THR A 4 -88.17 4.66 1.06
CA THR A 4 -87.67 3.92 -0.12
C THR A 4 -86.19 4.21 -0.30
N GLY A 5 -85.31 3.24 0.00
CA GLY A 5 -83.88 3.35 -0.29
C GLY A 5 -83.64 3.26 -1.82
N ALA A 6 -82.96 4.21 -2.38
CA ALA A 6 -82.57 4.21 -3.78
C ALA A 6 -81.54 3.09 -4.04
N PRO A 7 -81.62 2.34 -5.16
CA PRO A 7 -80.65 1.30 -5.47
C PRO A 7 -79.27 1.95 -5.79
N ARG A 8 -78.23 1.52 -5.12
CA ARG A 8 -76.84 1.85 -5.46
C ARG A 8 -76.47 1.12 -6.72
N THR A 9 -76.29 1.86 -7.82
CA THR A 9 -75.73 1.32 -9.02
C THR A 9 -74.28 0.88 -8.74
N GLN A 10 -74.03 -0.41 -8.77
CA GLN A 10 -72.69 -0.98 -8.83
C GLN A 10 -72.13 -0.74 -10.24
N ALA A 11 -71.22 0.22 -10.38
CA ALA A 11 -70.46 0.40 -11.57
C ALA A 11 -69.36 -0.70 -11.63
N GLY A 12 -69.46 -1.62 -12.53
CA GLY A 12 -68.40 -2.61 -12.79
C GLY A 12 -67.22 -1.99 -13.52
N PHE A 13 -66.03 -2.42 -13.24
CA PHE A 13 -64.82 -2.02 -13.95
C PHE A 13 -64.92 -2.38 -15.45
N THR A 14 -64.52 -1.45 -16.32
CA THR A 14 -64.45 -1.74 -17.74
C THR A 14 -63.14 -2.45 -18.07
N LEU A 15 -63.17 -3.30 -19.09
CA LEU A 15 -61.96 -4.03 -19.55
C LEU A 15 -60.87 -3.06 -20.01
N LEU A 16 -61.20 -1.89 -20.54
CA LEU A 16 -60.31 -0.82 -20.91
C LEU A 16 -59.55 -0.23 -19.69
N GLU A 17 -60.26 -0.01 -18.58
CA GLU A 17 -59.70 0.55 -17.35
C GLU A 17 -58.69 -0.41 -16.71
N LEU A 18 -58.96 -1.70 -16.79
CA LEU A 18 -58.04 -2.76 -16.31
C LEU A 18 -56.80 -2.83 -17.19
N LEU A 19 -56.92 -2.74 -18.53
CA LEU A 19 -55.80 -2.70 -19.45
C LEU A 19 -54.94 -1.44 -19.23
N LEU A 20 -55.57 -0.28 -19.04
CA LEU A 20 -54.85 0.97 -18.76
C LEU A 20 -54.11 0.90 -17.43
N ALA A 21 -54.74 0.37 -16.37
CA ALA A 21 -54.11 0.21 -15.09
C ALA A 21 -52.90 -0.74 -15.18
N MET A 22 -53.00 -1.85 -15.90
CA MET A 22 -51.88 -2.76 -16.11
C MET A 22 -50.74 -2.08 -16.92
N ALA A 23 -51.04 -1.36 -17.94
CA ALA A 23 -50.06 -0.64 -18.75
C ALA A 23 -49.32 0.41 -17.91
N LEU A 24 -50.02 1.20 -17.11
CA LEU A 24 -49.44 2.19 -16.20
C LEU A 24 -48.57 1.52 -15.13
N THR A 25 -49.03 0.40 -14.57
CA THR A 25 -48.25 -0.37 -13.56
C THR A 25 -46.94 -0.90 -14.16
N MET A 26 -46.98 -1.43 -15.40
CA MET A 26 -45.75 -1.89 -16.08
C MET A 26 -44.76 -0.75 -16.31
N VAL A 27 -45.23 0.43 -16.74
CA VAL A 27 -44.38 1.62 -16.93
C VAL A 27 -43.77 2.04 -15.60
N LEU A 28 -44.55 2.10 -14.51
CA LEU A 28 -44.10 2.44 -13.18
C LEU A 28 -43.04 1.45 -12.67
N MET A 29 -43.28 0.15 -12.83
CA MET A 29 -42.33 -0.91 -12.48
C MET A 29 -41.03 -0.79 -13.29
N GLY A 30 -41.12 -0.45 -14.59
CA GLY A 30 -39.94 -0.20 -15.41
C GLY A 30 -39.11 0.99 -14.95
N LEU A 31 -39.73 2.08 -14.53
CA LEU A 31 -39.06 3.25 -13.98
C LEU A 31 -38.39 2.95 -12.62
N VAL A 32 -39.09 2.25 -11.73
CA VAL A 32 -38.54 1.84 -10.43
C VAL A 32 -37.35 0.91 -10.61
N TYR A 33 -37.46 -0.08 -11.49
CA TYR A 33 -36.36 -1.00 -11.81
C TYR A 33 -35.14 -0.27 -12.37
N GLY A 34 -35.37 0.69 -13.27
CA GLY A 34 -34.32 1.52 -13.85
C GLY A 34 -33.56 2.35 -12.83
N THR A 35 -34.29 2.98 -11.91
CA THR A 35 -33.68 3.78 -10.82
C THR A 35 -32.90 2.92 -9.84
N VAL A 36 -33.41 1.78 -9.42
CA VAL A 36 -32.71 0.85 -8.53
C VAL A 36 -31.40 0.36 -9.17
N ARG A 37 -31.45 -0.04 -10.44
CA ARG A 37 -30.27 -0.50 -11.16
C ARG A 37 -29.20 0.60 -11.33
N MET A 38 -29.63 1.84 -11.56
CA MET A 38 -28.71 2.99 -11.64
C MET A 38 -28.04 3.27 -10.29
N THR A 39 -28.80 3.19 -9.20
CA THR A 39 -28.28 3.38 -7.84
C THR A 39 -27.24 2.31 -7.49
N ILE A 40 -27.51 1.04 -7.75
CA ILE A 40 -26.56 -0.06 -7.49
C ILE A 40 -25.24 0.18 -8.23
N ARG A 41 -25.29 0.50 -9.53
CA ARG A 41 -24.08 0.78 -10.31
C ARG A 41 -23.29 1.99 -9.80
N ALA A 42 -23.98 3.04 -9.35
CA ALA A 42 -23.34 4.22 -8.78
C ALA A 42 -22.65 3.88 -7.45
N THR A 43 -23.28 3.06 -6.62
CA THR A 43 -22.71 2.59 -5.35
C THR A 43 -21.48 1.72 -5.57
N GLU A 44 -21.55 0.71 -6.46
CA GLU A 44 -20.42 -0.16 -6.78
C GLU A 44 -19.21 0.63 -7.32
N SER A 45 -19.47 1.62 -8.18
CA SER A 45 -18.40 2.48 -8.72
C SER A 45 -17.79 3.37 -7.63
N GLY A 46 -18.61 3.87 -6.70
CA GLY A 46 -18.17 4.67 -5.56
C GLY A 46 -17.33 3.87 -4.58
N GLU A 47 -17.77 2.68 -4.22
CA GLU A 47 -17.05 1.76 -3.33
C GLU A 47 -15.69 1.37 -3.91
N ALA A 48 -15.64 1.00 -5.19
CA ALA A 48 -14.38 0.67 -5.87
C ALA A 48 -13.38 1.84 -5.88
N MET A 49 -13.86 3.09 -5.99
CA MET A 49 -12.98 4.26 -5.93
C MET A 49 -12.48 4.53 -4.50
N ILE A 50 -13.34 4.36 -3.51
CA ILE A 50 -12.98 4.50 -2.09
C ILE A 50 -11.92 3.45 -1.72
N ASP A 51 -12.10 2.20 -2.10
CA ASP A 51 -11.17 1.11 -1.81
C ASP A 51 -9.80 1.36 -2.42
N ARG A 52 -9.76 1.81 -3.69
CA ARG A 52 -8.50 2.14 -4.36
C ARG A 52 -7.77 3.29 -3.67
N THR A 53 -8.48 4.37 -3.35
CA THR A 53 -7.89 5.53 -2.67
C THR A 53 -7.41 5.16 -1.26
N ASN A 54 -8.17 4.33 -0.56
CA ASN A 54 -7.80 3.82 0.75
C ASN A 54 -6.54 2.94 0.69
N ARG A 55 -6.39 2.11 -0.35
CA ARG A 55 -5.19 1.31 -0.58
C ARG A 55 -3.93 2.17 -0.72
N VAL A 56 -4.00 3.28 -1.49
CA VAL A 56 -2.88 4.23 -1.59
C VAL A 56 -2.52 4.79 -0.22
N ARG A 57 -3.50 5.26 0.54
CA ARG A 57 -3.29 5.83 1.88
C ARG A 57 -2.68 4.81 2.84
N ILE A 58 -3.22 3.60 2.88
CA ILE A 58 -2.69 2.51 3.73
C ILE A 58 -1.25 2.19 3.34
N THR A 59 -0.95 2.11 2.04
CA THR A 59 0.42 1.88 1.55
C THR A 59 1.36 3.00 2.00
N GLN A 60 0.96 4.27 1.89
CA GLN A 60 1.77 5.40 2.35
C GLN A 60 2.05 5.34 3.86
N GLU A 61 1.01 5.07 4.67
CA GLU A 61 1.14 4.94 6.12
C GLU A 61 2.05 3.76 6.49
N PHE A 62 1.93 2.65 5.78
CA PHE A 62 2.77 1.48 5.94
C PHE A 62 4.24 1.80 5.62
N LEU A 63 4.53 2.37 4.46
CA LEU A 63 5.88 2.75 4.05
C LEU A 63 6.52 3.71 5.05
N ARG A 64 5.80 4.77 5.45
CA ARG A 64 6.28 5.72 6.45
C ARG A 64 6.61 5.04 7.76
N ARG A 65 5.76 4.16 8.22
CA ARG A 65 5.93 3.46 9.51
C ARG A 65 7.11 2.49 9.46
N GLN A 66 7.24 1.71 8.39
CA GLN A 66 8.29 0.69 8.30
C GLN A 66 9.67 1.31 8.07
N LEU A 67 9.78 2.27 7.15
CA LEU A 67 11.05 2.90 6.84
C LEU A 67 11.54 3.84 7.97
N ASN A 68 10.63 4.51 8.66
CA ASN A 68 10.98 5.33 9.82
C ASN A 68 11.56 4.50 11.00
N ARG A 69 11.16 3.23 11.08
CA ARG A 69 11.61 2.29 12.14
C ARG A 69 12.75 1.36 11.67
N ALA A 70 13.38 1.69 10.54
CA ALA A 70 14.55 0.94 10.08
C ALA A 70 15.68 0.99 11.09
N MET A 71 16.33 -0.15 11.31
CA MET A 71 17.35 -0.35 12.32
C MET A 71 18.73 -0.56 11.66
N PRO A 72 19.82 0.02 12.20
CA PRO A 72 21.16 -0.17 11.67
C PRO A 72 21.76 -1.53 12.08
N LEU A 73 21.01 -2.60 11.84
CA LEU A 73 21.46 -3.96 12.11
C LEU A 73 22.05 -4.57 10.82
N ILE A 74 23.05 -5.42 11.00
CA ILE A 74 23.73 -6.08 9.90
C ILE A 74 22.82 -7.15 9.29
N ILE A 75 22.53 -7.02 7.99
CA ILE A 75 21.82 -8.01 7.20
C ILE A 75 22.77 -9.17 6.86
N GLU A 76 23.96 -8.83 6.33
CA GLU A 76 24.97 -9.79 5.95
C GLU A 76 26.37 -9.19 6.06
N THR A 77 27.37 -10.07 6.21
CA THR A 77 28.79 -9.70 6.12
C THR A 77 29.35 -10.39 4.89
N GLY A 78 29.96 -9.62 3.99
CA GLY A 78 30.56 -10.16 2.76
C GLY A 78 31.66 -11.17 3.09
N ALA A 79 31.54 -12.39 2.55
CA ALA A 79 32.47 -13.49 2.82
C ALA A 79 33.91 -13.21 2.34
N GLN A 80 34.07 -12.38 1.30
CA GLN A 80 35.38 -12.11 0.69
C GLN A 80 36.03 -10.81 1.17
N ASP A 81 35.24 -9.76 1.44
CA ASP A 81 35.74 -8.42 1.77
C ASP A 81 35.47 -7.99 3.21
N GLY A 82 34.75 -8.81 3.98
CA GLY A 82 34.39 -8.54 5.38
C GLY A 82 33.47 -7.32 5.56
N LYS A 83 32.96 -6.75 4.46
CA LYS A 83 32.09 -5.57 4.54
C LYS A 83 30.71 -5.94 5.05
N THR A 84 30.25 -5.18 6.02
CA THR A 84 28.93 -5.34 6.58
C THR A 84 27.90 -4.58 5.73
N LYS A 85 26.70 -5.14 5.58
CA LYS A 85 25.58 -4.49 4.94
C LYS A 85 24.44 -4.36 5.93
N SER A 86 24.03 -3.13 6.20
CA SER A 86 22.89 -2.80 7.06
C SER A 86 21.72 -2.23 6.23
N PHE A 87 22.01 -1.72 5.06
CA PHE A 87 21.04 -1.17 4.13
C PHE A 87 21.49 -1.37 2.67
N GLU A 88 20.58 -1.77 1.83
CA GLU A 88 20.79 -1.81 0.38
C GLU A 88 19.75 -0.93 -0.30
N GLY A 89 20.18 -0.05 -1.20
CA GLY A 89 19.31 0.86 -1.92
C GLY A 89 19.66 0.97 -3.39
N LYS A 90 18.71 0.64 -4.24
CA LYS A 90 18.72 0.82 -5.70
C LYS A 90 17.48 1.61 -6.12
N ALA A 91 17.46 2.03 -7.38
CA ALA A 91 16.33 2.78 -7.92
C ALA A 91 14.99 2.01 -7.84
N ASP A 92 15.02 0.72 -7.91
CA ASP A 92 13.87 -0.20 -7.98
C ASP A 92 13.73 -1.12 -6.76
N GLU A 93 14.72 -1.12 -5.86
CA GLU A 93 14.75 -2.02 -4.71
C GLU A 93 15.38 -1.35 -3.49
N ILE A 94 14.80 -1.60 -2.33
CA ILE A 94 15.40 -1.27 -1.03
C ILE A 94 15.31 -2.46 -0.09
N ARG A 95 16.36 -2.66 0.73
CA ARG A 95 16.44 -3.69 1.78
C ARG A 95 16.95 -3.08 3.07
N TRP A 96 16.28 -3.38 4.16
CA TRP A 96 16.65 -2.88 5.50
C TRP A 96 16.24 -3.88 6.57
N VAL A 97 16.70 -3.66 7.80
CA VAL A 97 16.21 -4.39 8.97
C VAL A 97 15.26 -3.50 9.76
N GLY A 98 14.18 -4.07 10.25
CA GLY A 98 13.22 -3.37 11.09
C GLY A 98 12.27 -4.31 11.82
N PRO A 99 11.53 -3.79 12.82
CA PRO A 99 10.55 -4.60 13.54
C PRO A 99 9.30 -4.83 12.67
N MET A 100 8.76 -6.04 12.75
CA MET A 100 7.44 -6.33 12.20
C MET A 100 6.33 -5.87 13.17
N PRO A 101 5.14 -5.50 12.64
CA PRO A 101 3.95 -5.35 13.48
C PRO A 101 3.69 -6.62 14.29
N GLY A 102 3.37 -6.48 15.60
CA GLY A 102 3.30 -7.60 16.53
C GLY A 102 2.29 -8.71 16.17
N TYR A 103 1.30 -8.40 15.31
CA TYR A 103 0.33 -9.38 14.82
C TYR A 103 0.84 -10.20 13.61
N LEU A 104 1.95 -9.80 12.97
CA LEU A 104 2.57 -10.48 11.83
C LEU A 104 3.90 -11.14 12.19
N GLY A 105 4.50 -10.77 13.33
CA GLY A 105 5.83 -11.23 13.71
C GLY A 105 5.84 -12.08 14.96
N SER A 106 6.71 -13.10 14.97
CA SER A 106 6.99 -13.92 16.17
C SER A 106 7.95 -13.25 17.16
N GLY A 107 8.17 -11.92 17.01
CA GLY A 107 9.14 -11.15 17.77
C GLY A 107 10.53 -11.11 17.11
N GLY A 108 11.29 -10.03 17.39
CA GLY A 108 12.63 -9.82 16.83
C GLY A 108 12.65 -8.97 15.54
N PRO A 109 13.88 -8.68 15.05
CA PRO A 109 14.08 -7.92 13.82
C PRO A 109 13.88 -8.80 12.58
N TYR A 110 13.37 -8.19 11.53
CA TYR A 110 13.15 -8.79 10.21
C TYR A 110 13.95 -8.05 9.15
N ILE A 111 14.49 -8.79 8.20
CA ILE A 111 14.94 -8.24 6.93
C ILE A 111 13.69 -7.97 6.12
N GLN A 112 13.55 -6.74 5.68
CA GLN A 112 12.42 -6.28 4.89
C GLN A 112 12.92 -5.76 3.55
N SER A 113 12.16 -5.97 2.50
CA SER A 113 12.45 -5.43 1.18
C SER A 113 11.22 -4.88 0.50
N LEU A 114 11.43 -3.83 -0.28
CA LEU A 114 10.46 -3.27 -1.23
C LEU A 114 11.08 -3.31 -2.60
N LYS A 115 10.35 -3.83 -3.58
CA LYS A 115 10.83 -3.97 -4.95
C LYS A 115 9.72 -3.58 -5.92
N LEU A 116 10.11 -2.87 -6.98
CA LEU A 116 9.26 -2.58 -8.12
C LEU A 116 9.40 -3.72 -9.12
N GLU A 117 8.40 -4.57 -9.21
CA GLU A 117 8.38 -5.73 -10.09
C GLU A 117 7.41 -5.51 -11.25
N ARG A 118 7.63 -6.21 -12.35
CA ARG A 118 6.77 -6.09 -13.52
C ARG A 118 5.53 -6.95 -13.32
N GLY A 119 4.37 -6.30 -13.23
CA GLY A 119 3.05 -6.93 -13.17
C GLY A 119 2.33 -6.92 -14.52
N GLN A 120 1.03 -7.21 -14.50
CA GLN A 120 0.20 -7.28 -15.71
C GLN A 120 -0.07 -5.88 -16.30
N ASP A 121 -0.39 -4.90 -15.45
CA ASP A 121 -0.79 -3.55 -15.85
C ASP A 121 0.28 -2.49 -15.53
N GLY A 122 1.56 -2.86 -15.65
CA GLY A 122 2.68 -1.97 -15.34
C GLY A 122 3.60 -2.57 -14.29
N TYR A 123 4.03 -1.76 -13.32
CA TYR A 123 4.81 -2.23 -12.19
C TYR A 123 3.93 -2.39 -10.96
N GLU A 124 4.37 -3.25 -10.06
CA GLU A 124 3.79 -3.50 -8.76
C GLU A 124 4.83 -3.20 -7.68
N LEU A 125 4.39 -2.61 -6.58
CA LEU A 125 5.22 -2.43 -5.40
C LEU A 125 5.04 -3.65 -4.49
N VAL A 126 6.05 -4.50 -4.47
CA VAL A 126 6.04 -5.77 -3.73
C VAL A 126 6.86 -5.62 -2.46
N TYR A 127 6.28 -6.02 -1.35
CA TYR A 127 6.93 -6.08 -0.05
C TYR A 127 7.19 -7.52 0.34
N ARG A 128 8.43 -7.79 0.80
CA ARG A 128 8.84 -9.10 1.32
C ARG A 128 9.51 -8.93 2.67
N PHE A 129 9.43 -9.97 3.49
CA PHE A 129 10.06 -9.97 4.79
C PHE A 129 10.49 -11.38 5.19
N GLU A 130 11.60 -11.47 5.90
CA GLU A 130 12.12 -12.71 6.47
C GLU A 130 12.76 -12.43 7.82
N MET A 131 12.77 -13.41 8.70
CA MET A 131 13.34 -13.24 10.04
C MET A 131 14.87 -13.08 9.95
N LEU A 132 15.43 -12.06 10.61
CA LEU A 132 16.89 -11.84 10.62
C LEU A 132 17.62 -12.96 11.38
N ASN A 133 17.01 -13.47 12.44
CA ASN A 133 17.61 -14.55 13.23
C ASN A 133 17.54 -15.87 12.44
N GLY A 134 18.71 -16.43 12.13
CA GLY A 134 18.84 -17.62 11.28
C GLY A 134 18.96 -17.32 9.78
N TYR A 135 19.02 -16.05 9.39
CA TYR A 135 19.32 -15.68 8.01
C TYR A 135 20.76 -16.08 7.66
N ASN A 136 20.91 -16.79 6.54
CA ASN A 136 22.20 -17.14 5.97
C ASN A 136 22.22 -16.68 4.50
N ALA A 137 23.10 -15.73 4.20
CA ALA A 137 23.24 -15.16 2.86
C ALA A 137 23.67 -16.21 1.79
N GLU A 138 24.38 -17.28 2.20
CA GLU A 138 24.79 -18.37 1.32
C GLU A 138 23.64 -19.33 0.98
N GLN A 139 22.65 -19.43 1.87
CA GLN A 139 21.44 -20.23 1.72
C GLN A 139 20.23 -19.36 1.46
N ARG A 140 20.43 -18.22 0.79
CA ARG A 140 19.36 -17.29 0.48
C ARG A 140 18.20 -18.04 -0.18
N ARG A 141 17.04 -18.00 0.46
CA ARG A 141 15.80 -18.50 -0.15
C ARG A 141 15.57 -17.77 -1.47
N SER A 142 15.08 -18.48 -2.46
CA SER A 142 14.65 -17.83 -3.69
C SER A 142 13.58 -16.78 -3.38
N GLU A 143 13.53 -15.69 -4.13
CA GLU A 143 12.49 -14.66 -3.94
C GLU A 143 11.07 -15.25 -4.02
N GLU A 144 10.91 -16.40 -4.67
CA GLU A 144 9.66 -17.15 -4.81
C GLU A 144 9.26 -17.88 -3.52
N ASP A 145 10.21 -18.20 -2.64
CA ASP A 145 9.97 -18.93 -1.38
C ASP A 145 9.70 -17.97 -0.18
N ILE A 146 9.80 -16.65 -0.41
CA ILE A 146 9.57 -15.64 0.62
C ILE A 146 8.17 -15.07 0.45
N ASP A 147 7.41 -14.99 1.55
CA ASP A 147 6.08 -14.38 1.55
C ASP A 147 6.11 -12.97 0.94
N ALA A 148 5.42 -12.81 -0.16
CA ALA A 148 5.34 -11.56 -0.90
C ALA A 148 3.94 -10.94 -0.76
N VAL A 149 3.90 -9.65 -0.49
CA VAL A 149 2.66 -8.88 -0.40
C VAL A 149 2.70 -7.75 -1.41
N VAL A 150 1.76 -7.75 -2.35
CA VAL A 150 1.59 -6.64 -3.29
C VAL A 150 0.90 -5.48 -2.57
N LEU A 151 1.62 -4.40 -2.34
CA LEU A 151 1.11 -3.20 -1.67
C LEU A 151 0.33 -2.29 -2.61
N LEU A 152 0.81 -2.16 -3.85
CA LEU A 152 0.24 -1.26 -4.85
C LEU A 152 0.49 -1.81 -6.26
N GLU A 153 -0.54 -1.76 -7.09
CA GLU A 153 -0.53 -2.17 -8.49
C GLU A 153 -0.75 -0.97 -9.42
N GLY A 154 -0.56 -1.15 -10.72
CA GLY A 154 -0.85 -0.13 -11.71
C GLY A 154 0.14 1.05 -11.65
N ILE A 155 1.41 0.79 -11.39
CA ILE A 155 2.48 1.78 -11.39
C ILE A 155 3.07 1.84 -12.80
N ARG A 156 3.01 3.01 -13.44
CA ARG A 156 3.64 3.25 -14.74
C ARG A 156 5.15 3.37 -14.63
N ARG A 157 5.62 4.05 -13.58
CA ARG A 157 7.04 4.27 -13.30
C ARG A 157 7.22 4.55 -11.82
N GLY A 158 8.27 3.98 -11.24
CA GLY A 158 8.62 4.21 -9.84
C GLY A 158 10.13 4.25 -9.66
N ARG A 159 10.55 4.91 -8.58
CA ARG A 159 11.94 4.90 -8.15
C ARG A 159 12.06 5.24 -6.68
N PHE A 160 13.10 4.70 -6.08
CA PHE A 160 13.59 5.08 -4.76
C PHE A 160 14.80 5.98 -4.90
N GLN A 161 14.91 6.96 -4.01
CA GLN A 161 16.07 7.85 -3.93
C GLN A 161 16.48 8.01 -2.47
N PHE A 162 17.75 8.26 -2.26
CA PHE A 162 18.37 8.27 -0.94
C PHE A 162 19.20 9.54 -0.78
N ARG A 163 19.27 10.05 0.46
CA ARG A 163 20.22 11.10 0.80
C ARG A 163 20.82 10.86 2.18
N SER A 164 22.02 11.41 2.38
CA SER A 164 22.71 11.44 3.66
C SER A 164 22.93 12.88 4.12
N LEU A 165 23.67 13.05 5.21
CA LEU A 165 24.23 14.33 5.61
C LEU A 165 25.71 14.36 5.22
N ASP A 166 26.21 15.53 4.81
CA ASP A 166 27.63 15.78 4.61
C ASP A 166 28.33 16.04 5.95
N ALA A 167 29.64 16.31 5.90
CA ALA A 167 30.45 16.62 7.08
C ALA A 167 30.00 17.89 7.84
N ASN A 168 29.19 18.73 7.21
CA ASN A 168 28.64 19.96 7.81
C ASN A 168 27.19 19.78 8.29
N ASN A 169 26.68 18.55 8.34
CA ASN A 169 25.28 18.21 8.62
C ASN A 169 24.28 18.79 7.62
N LEU A 170 24.71 19.07 6.38
CA LEU A 170 23.81 19.49 5.31
C LEU A 170 23.35 18.29 4.50
N ALA A 171 22.08 18.30 4.07
CA ALA A 171 21.51 17.22 3.29
C ALA A 171 22.20 17.15 1.90
N THR A 172 22.69 15.95 1.56
CA THR A 172 23.27 15.69 0.25
C THR A 172 22.19 15.66 -0.85
N PRO A 173 22.55 15.82 -2.14
CA PRO A 173 21.65 15.58 -3.25
C PRO A 173 21.06 14.17 -3.21
N TRP A 174 19.85 14.02 -3.74
CA TRP A 174 19.20 12.71 -3.90
C TRP A 174 19.95 11.83 -4.90
N THR A 175 20.18 10.55 -4.53
CA THR A 175 20.83 9.55 -5.38
C THR A 175 19.92 8.33 -5.53
N THR A 176 19.97 7.66 -6.67
CA THR A 176 19.19 6.44 -6.96
C THR A 176 19.90 5.15 -6.55
N SER A 177 21.12 5.26 -6.02
CA SER A 177 21.88 4.12 -5.53
C SER A 177 22.57 4.50 -4.24
N TRP A 178 22.41 3.68 -3.21
CA TRP A 178 23.10 3.85 -1.93
C TRP A 178 24.48 3.20 -2.00
N LYS A 179 25.52 3.99 -1.85
CA LYS A 179 26.91 3.54 -2.10
C LYS A 179 27.57 2.87 -0.90
N ASP A 180 27.18 3.26 0.31
CA ASP A 180 27.76 2.73 1.54
C ASP A 180 26.78 1.82 2.27
N PRO A 181 26.81 0.50 2.01
CA PRO A 181 25.83 -0.42 2.57
C PRO A 181 25.98 -0.62 4.09
N ALA A 182 27.09 -0.19 4.70
CA ALA A 182 27.28 -0.25 6.14
C ALA A 182 26.55 0.86 6.91
N THR A 183 26.11 1.90 6.21
CA THR A 183 25.40 3.04 6.79
C THR A 183 23.96 3.10 6.32
N MET A 184 23.14 3.89 7.04
CA MET A 184 21.75 4.14 6.70
C MET A 184 21.58 5.50 6.05
N PRO A 185 20.71 5.67 5.07
CA PRO A 185 20.32 7.00 4.60
C PRO A 185 19.56 7.75 5.69
N VAL A 186 19.67 9.08 5.71
CA VAL A 186 18.86 9.91 6.63
C VAL A 186 17.44 10.13 6.14
N ALA A 187 17.23 9.99 4.84
CA ALA A 187 15.89 10.03 4.26
C ALA A 187 15.82 9.20 2.96
N ILE A 188 14.67 8.62 2.75
CA ILE A 188 14.31 7.86 1.56
C ILE A 188 13.16 8.59 0.86
N GLN A 189 13.30 8.81 -0.44
CA GLN A 189 12.23 9.34 -1.28
C GLN A 189 11.61 8.22 -2.10
N VAL A 190 10.29 8.14 -2.06
CA VAL A 190 9.47 7.23 -2.86
C VAL A 190 8.70 8.07 -3.88
N ASP A 191 8.99 7.87 -5.16
CA ASP A 191 8.42 8.61 -6.28
C ASP A 191 7.76 7.59 -7.23
N LEU A 192 6.42 7.49 -7.16
CA LEU A 192 5.62 6.57 -7.98
C LEU A 192 4.69 7.38 -8.87
N THR A 193 4.62 7.03 -10.14
CA THR A 193 3.66 7.57 -11.10
C THR A 193 2.70 6.44 -11.48
N MET A 194 1.43 6.63 -11.20
CA MET A 194 0.40 5.64 -11.49
C MET A 194 0.04 5.61 -12.99
N THR A 195 -0.52 4.50 -13.45
CA THR A 195 -1.09 4.40 -14.79
C THR A 195 -2.38 5.22 -14.88
N PRO A 196 -2.74 5.78 -16.07
CA PRO A 196 -3.99 6.52 -16.23
C PRO A 196 -5.24 5.69 -15.91
N GLU A 197 -5.18 4.39 -16.17
CA GLU A 197 -6.27 3.43 -15.96
C GLU A 197 -6.59 3.23 -14.48
N SER A 198 -5.59 3.38 -13.62
CA SER A 198 -5.75 3.26 -12.16
C SER A 198 -6.61 4.39 -11.58
N ARG A 199 -6.62 5.57 -12.23
CA ARG A 199 -7.26 6.81 -11.74
C ARG A 199 -6.82 7.19 -10.33
N LEU A 200 -5.61 6.82 -9.96
CA LEU A 200 -5.01 7.08 -8.66
C LEU A 200 -3.87 8.07 -8.82
N ASP A 201 -3.63 8.85 -7.78
CA ASP A 201 -2.43 9.65 -7.61
C ASP A 201 -1.66 9.16 -6.38
N PHE A 202 -0.35 9.03 -6.53
CA PHE A 202 0.55 8.71 -5.43
C PHE A 202 1.49 9.89 -5.21
N PRO A 203 1.21 10.77 -4.24
CA PRO A 203 2.07 11.91 -3.97
C PRO A 203 3.47 11.44 -3.58
N ARG A 204 4.48 12.14 -4.09
CA ARG A 204 5.87 11.90 -3.74
C ARG A 204 6.05 11.96 -2.23
N MET A 205 6.70 10.95 -1.68
CA MET A 205 6.93 10.84 -0.25
C MET A 205 8.41 11.01 0.06
N GLU A 206 8.71 11.82 1.07
CA GLU A 206 10.00 11.86 1.72
C GLU A 206 9.85 11.31 3.14
N ILE A 207 10.58 10.26 3.44
CA ILE A 207 10.48 9.54 4.69
C ILE A 207 11.81 9.65 5.41
N PRO A 208 11.85 10.34 6.57
CA PRO A 208 13.05 10.36 7.39
C PRO A 208 13.28 8.96 7.98
N VAL A 209 14.52 8.50 7.94
CA VAL A 209 14.94 7.29 8.62
C VAL A 209 15.48 7.70 9.97
N MET A 210 14.76 7.34 11.03
CA MET A 210 15.24 7.60 12.40
C MET A 210 16.31 6.57 12.73
N VAL A 211 17.55 6.90 12.41
CA VAL A 211 18.70 6.15 12.93
C VAL A 211 18.80 6.54 14.40
N ASP A 212 18.40 5.62 15.28
CA ASP A 212 18.58 5.83 16.70
C ASP A 212 20.06 6.10 16.95
N ALA A 213 20.37 7.25 17.54
CA ALA A 213 21.74 7.69 17.84
C ALA A 213 22.50 6.74 18.82
N GLY A 214 21.84 5.64 19.25
CA GLY A 214 22.41 4.59 20.09
C GLY A 214 23.64 3.89 19.50
N GLY A 215 23.83 3.93 18.17
CA GLY A 215 25.04 3.39 17.54
C GLY A 215 26.29 4.25 17.73
N ALA A 216 26.15 5.55 17.97
CA ALA A 216 27.28 6.43 18.26
C ALA A 216 27.79 6.26 19.71
N PHE A 217 26.90 6.01 20.65
CA PHE A 217 27.27 5.78 22.06
C PHE A 217 27.92 4.42 22.32
N ALA A 218 27.63 3.39 21.52
CA ALA A 218 28.24 2.07 21.70
C ALA A 218 29.74 2.04 21.34
N ARG A 219 30.25 2.96 20.54
CA ARG A 219 31.67 3.05 20.18
C ARG A 219 32.52 3.72 21.29
N ASP A 220 31.95 4.65 22.04
CA ASP A 220 32.67 5.32 23.12
C ASP A 220 32.83 4.46 24.36
N PHE A 221 31.94 3.49 24.61
CA PHE A 221 32.10 2.56 25.76
C PHE A 221 33.15 1.48 25.54
N GLN A 222 33.49 1.14 24.29
CA GLN A 222 34.51 0.13 23.98
C GLN A 222 35.94 0.69 23.98
N SER A 223 36.11 2.01 23.90
CA SER A 223 37.40 2.67 23.97
C SER A 223 37.82 3.14 25.39
N ALA A 224 36.95 2.96 26.37
CA ALA A 224 37.14 3.42 27.78
C ALA A 224 37.34 2.29 28.78
N SER A 225 37.87 1.12 28.40
CA SER A 225 38.33 0.11 29.34
C SER A 225 39.85 0.20 29.47
N PRO A 226 40.35 0.38 30.71
CA PRO A 226 41.77 0.50 30.99
C PRO A 226 42.56 -0.80 30.79
#